data_45ff94a6f3e59122f5912878304a998c
#
_entry.id   45ff94a6f3e59122f5912878304a998c
#
_cell.length_a   1.000
_cell.length_b   1.000
_cell.length_c   1.000
_cell.angle_alpha   90.00
_cell.angle_beta   90.00
_cell.angle_gamma   90.00
#
_symmetry.space_group_name_H-M   'P 1'
#
loop_
_entity.id
_entity.type
_entity.pdbx_description
1 polymer ?
#
loop_
_entity_poly.entity_id
_entity_poly.type
_entity_poly.pdbx_seq_one_letter_code
_entity_poly.pdbx_strand_id
1 'polypeptide(L)'
;LDLSSLDHVLIMFLTKQLIERTVPKSFFASYIRPQEYSKQSGTIGFSLCDQVLAVNSVPGFAKRESKKQTLCSFLGFEGIRLKSILEYVHNIEKFIPVVAFPSGTPQWYNVTMWNSMDVLQGGNQDYAIRKCFSESVFEAVNLLQSNIYPEDKVVLAPLGTRPHSMACAIFACQHPNSRIIYDYAIESQHRAKGIANIT
;
A
#
# COMPACT_ATOMS: atom_id res chain seq x y z
N LEU A 1 12.37 -13.69 -3.65
CA LEU A 1 11.35 -13.41 -2.63
C LEU A 1 9.96 -13.69 -3.22
N ASP A 2 9.22 -14.60 -2.62
CA ASP A 2 7.84 -14.84 -3.02
C ASP A 2 6.92 -13.86 -2.28
N LEU A 3 6.39 -12.89 -3.00
CA LEU A 3 5.49 -11.89 -2.43
C LEU A 3 4.10 -12.46 -2.12
N SER A 4 3.71 -13.57 -2.75
CA SER A 4 2.34 -14.10 -2.62
C SER A 4 2.11 -14.82 -1.29
N SER A 5 3.15 -15.43 -0.73
CA SER A 5 3.08 -16.19 0.52
C SER A 5 3.35 -15.36 1.78
N LEU A 6 3.90 -14.16 1.63
CA LEU A 6 4.29 -13.29 2.74
C LEU A 6 3.23 -12.23 3.02
N ASP A 7 3.12 -11.79 4.26
CA ASP A 7 2.34 -10.60 4.61
C ASP A 7 3.07 -9.31 4.21
N HIS A 8 2.33 -8.21 4.16
CA HIS A 8 2.83 -6.92 3.74
C HIS A 8 3.99 -6.41 4.61
N VAL A 9 3.90 -6.57 5.93
CA VAL A 9 4.90 -6.09 6.89
C VAL A 9 6.19 -6.87 6.72
N LEU A 10 6.09 -8.20 6.56
CA LEU A 10 7.24 -9.06 6.36
C LEU A 10 7.93 -8.79 5.02
N ILE A 11 7.16 -8.55 3.95
CA ILE A 11 7.72 -8.12 2.65
C ILE A 11 8.56 -6.86 2.82
N MET A 12 8.02 -5.84 3.47
CA MET A 12 8.72 -4.57 3.66
C MET A 12 9.97 -4.73 4.52
N PHE A 13 9.87 -5.47 5.61
CA PHE A 13 11.01 -5.75 6.48
C PHE A 13 12.12 -6.50 5.75
N LEU A 14 11.81 -7.60 5.07
CA LEU A 14 12.80 -8.40 4.33
C LEU A 14 13.41 -7.60 3.18
N THR A 15 12.64 -6.81 2.45
CA THR A 15 13.15 -5.92 1.40
C THR A 15 14.21 -4.98 1.95
N LYS A 16 13.95 -4.36 3.11
CA LYS A 16 14.93 -3.50 3.78
C LYS A 16 16.21 -4.27 4.15
N GLN A 17 16.09 -5.46 4.74
CA GLN A 17 17.26 -6.27 5.11
C GLN A 17 18.10 -6.66 3.89
N LEU A 18 17.45 -7.00 2.78
CA LEU A 18 18.13 -7.34 1.54
C LEU A 18 18.89 -6.13 0.95
N ILE A 19 18.30 -4.94 0.97
CA ILE A 19 18.93 -3.72 0.44
C ILE A 19 20.09 -3.26 1.33
N GLU A 20 19.90 -3.21 2.66
CA GLU A 20 20.85 -2.56 3.56
C GLU A 20 21.95 -3.49 4.07
N ARG A 21 21.69 -4.79 4.18
CA ARG A 21 22.61 -5.74 4.83
C ARG A 21 23.21 -6.78 3.91
N THR A 22 22.45 -7.29 2.97
CA THR A 22 22.86 -8.45 2.17
C THR A 22 23.42 -8.04 0.83
N VAL A 23 22.91 -6.97 0.22
CA VAL A 23 23.29 -6.45 -1.11
C VAL A 23 23.55 -7.62 -2.10
N PRO A 24 22.54 -8.43 -2.42
CA PRO A 24 22.72 -9.59 -3.27
C PRO A 24 23.13 -9.17 -4.69
N LYS A 25 23.95 -9.98 -5.38
CA LYS A 25 24.32 -9.73 -6.77
C LYS A 25 23.12 -9.72 -7.71
N SER A 26 22.11 -10.53 -7.40
CA SER A 26 20.84 -10.62 -8.13
C SER A 26 19.72 -10.84 -7.14
N PHE A 27 18.60 -10.20 -7.37
CA PHE A 27 17.41 -10.33 -6.56
C PHE A 27 16.18 -10.50 -7.45
N PHE A 28 15.43 -11.56 -7.20
CA PHE A 28 14.19 -11.85 -7.90
C PHE A 28 13.02 -11.82 -6.92
N ALA A 29 11.95 -11.15 -7.28
CA ALA A 29 10.68 -11.18 -6.58
C ALA A 29 9.63 -11.80 -7.51
N SER A 30 8.84 -12.74 -7.00
CA SER A 30 7.70 -13.31 -7.73
C SER A 30 6.40 -12.91 -7.06
N TYR A 31 5.38 -12.66 -7.86
CA TYR A 31 4.04 -12.35 -7.38
C TYR A 31 3.00 -13.12 -8.19
N ILE A 32 2.14 -13.84 -7.50
CA ILE A 32 1.01 -14.56 -8.07
C ILE A 32 -0.25 -13.74 -7.83
N ARG A 33 -0.83 -13.22 -8.91
CA ARG A 33 -2.12 -12.56 -8.84
C ARG A 33 -3.24 -13.58 -8.73
N PRO A 34 -4.15 -13.47 -7.75
CA PRO A 34 -5.31 -14.33 -7.67
C PRO A 34 -6.28 -14.07 -8.83
N GLN A 35 -7.00 -15.10 -9.23
CA GLN A 35 -8.06 -14.98 -10.23
C GLN A 35 -9.26 -14.23 -9.68
N GLU A 36 -9.63 -14.53 -8.45
CA GLU A 36 -10.78 -13.95 -7.78
C GLU A 36 -10.47 -13.63 -6.32
N TYR A 37 -11.15 -12.63 -5.78
CA TYR A 37 -11.22 -12.36 -4.35
C TYR A 37 -12.58 -12.77 -3.78
N SER A 38 -12.59 -13.20 -2.53
CA SER A 38 -13.81 -13.57 -1.81
C SER A 38 -14.70 -12.35 -1.63
N LYS A 39 -15.99 -12.51 -1.96
CA LYS A 39 -17.01 -11.49 -1.77
C LYS A 39 -17.62 -11.66 -0.39
N GLN A 40 -17.86 -10.54 0.29
CA GLN A 40 -18.62 -10.54 1.52
C GLN A 40 -20.11 -10.65 1.22
N SER A 41 -20.81 -11.56 1.90
CA SER A 41 -22.26 -11.71 1.75
C SER A 41 -22.97 -10.42 2.17
N GLY A 42 -23.81 -9.88 1.28
CA GLY A 42 -24.62 -8.69 1.56
C GLY A 42 -23.93 -7.34 1.38
N THR A 43 -22.68 -7.28 0.92
CA THR A 43 -21.98 -6.01 0.64
C THR A 43 -21.49 -5.92 -0.80
N ILE A 44 -21.35 -4.68 -1.29
CA ILE A 44 -20.69 -4.40 -2.56
C ILE A 44 -19.18 -4.37 -2.26
N GLY A 45 -18.46 -5.44 -2.56
CA GLY A 45 -17.01 -5.45 -2.40
C GLY A 45 -16.42 -6.79 -2.00
N PHE A 46 -15.16 -6.73 -1.60
CA PHE A 46 -14.40 -7.88 -1.13
C PHE A 46 -14.13 -7.71 0.36
N SER A 47 -14.21 -8.79 1.13
CA SER A 47 -13.81 -8.84 2.53
C SER A 47 -12.44 -9.50 2.59
N LEU A 48 -11.40 -8.69 2.64
CA LEU A 48 -10.00 -9.16 2.72
C LEU A 48 -9.44 -9.07 4.14
N CYS A 49 -10.08 -8.28 5.00
CA CYS A 49 -9.75 -8.23 6.42
C CYS A 49 -11.01 -8.35 7.27
N ASP A 50 -10.89 -9.03 8.40
CA ASP A 50 -11.98 -9.18 9.36
C ASP A 50 -12.02 -8.00 10.34
N GLN A 51 -10.87 -7.44 10.66
CA GLN A 51 -10.73 -6.33 11.58
C GLN A 51 -9.46 -5.52 11.32
N VAL A 52 -9.55 -4.20 11.44
CA VAL A 52 -8.39 -3.31 11.58
C VAL A 52 -8.03 -3.25 13.06
N LEU A 53 -6.80 -3.63 13.42
CA LEU A 53 -6.37 -3.65 14.81
C LEU A 53 -5.84 -2.30 15.26
N ALA A 54 -4.73 -1.88 14.69
CA ALA A 54 -4.07 -0.63 15.03
C ALA A 54 -3.14 -0.21 13.91
N VAL A 55 -3.03 1.10 13.67
CA VAL A 55 -2.02 1.64 12.77
C VAL A 55 -0.73 1.84 13.54
N ASN A 56 0.35 1.28 13.04
CA ASN A 56 1.69 1.41 13.62
C ASN A 56 2.76 1.55 12.53
N SER A 57 3.93 2.03 12.93
CA SER A 57 5.09 2.05 12.03
C SER A 57 5.57 0.63 11.75
N VAL A 58 5.92 0.39 10.49
CA VAL A 58 6.54 -0.87 10.07
C VAL A 58 7.95 -0.97 10.68
N PRO A 59 8.34 -2.12 11.23
CA PRO A 59 9.67 -2.33 11.80
C PRO A 59 10.80 -1.91 10.86
N GLY A 60 11.72 -1.10 11.37
CA GLY A 60 12.82 -0.54 10.59
C GLY A 60 12.51 0.72 9.79
N PHE A 61 11.24 1.14 9.70
CA PHE A 61 10.80 2.35 8.98
C PHE A 61 10.16 3.40 9.88
N ALA A 62 10.27 3.24 11.20
CA ALA A 62 9.77 4.21 12.14
C ALA A 62 10.59 5.52 12.09
N LYS A 63 9.92 6.65 12.03
CA LYS A 63 10.50 7.99 12.11
C LYS A 63 9.62 8.87 12.99
N ARG A 64 10.20 9.94 13.52
CA ARG A 64 9.42 10.94 14.26
C ARG A 64 8.41 11.63 13.35
N GLU A 65 7.24 11.90 13.89
CA GLU A 65 6.22 12.67 13.21
C GLU A 65 6.71 14.11 12.92
N SER A 66 6.33 14.63 11.77
CA SER A 66 6.67 15.98 11.34
C SER A 66 5.49 16.94 11.49
N LYS A 67 5.78 18.24 11.67
CA LYS A 67 4.75 19.28 11.69
C LYS A 67 4.07 19.46 10.33
N LYS A 68 4.73 19.05 9.25
CA LYS A 68 4.22 19.05 7.87
C LYS A 68 4.71 17.80 7.19
N GLN A 69 3.81 17.06 6.59
CA GLN A 69 4.17 15.80 5.95
C GLN A 69 3.27 15.49 4.75
N THR A 70 3.84 14.80 3.78
CA THR A 70 3.13 14.23 2.63
C THR A 70 2.69 12.83 3.00
N LEU A 71 1.40 12.53 2.90
CA LEU A 71 0.87 11.17 2.99
C LEU A 71 0.71 10.62 1.57
N CYS A 72 1.35 9.50 1.27
CA CYS A 72 1.08 8.71 0.07
C CYS A 72 0.49 7.35 0.47
N SER A 73 -0.75 7.08 0.06
CA SER A 73 -1.45 5.84 0.36
C SER A 73 -1.79 5.07 -0.92
N PHE A 74 -1.26 3.86 -1.05
CA PHE A 74 -1.72 2.91 -2.05
C PHE A 74 -3.02 2.27 -1.55
N LEU A 75 -4.13 2.54 -2.24
CA LEU A 75 -5.46 2.15 -1.80
C LEU A 75 -5.71 0.64 -1.94
N GLY A 76 -6.31 0.05 -0.92
CA GLY A 76 -6.87 -1.30 -0.94
C GLY A 76 -8.36 -1.30 -1.27
N PHE A 77 -9.00 -2.46 -1.15
CA PHE A 77 -10.44 -2.58 -1.42
C PHE A 77 -11.32 -2.01 -0.30
N GLU A 78 -10.80 -1.92 0.92
CA GLU A 78 -11.59 -1.52 2.09
C GLU A 78 -11.30 -0.08 2.50
N GLY A 79 -12.30 0.79 2.36
CA GLY A 79 -12.19 2.21 2.74
C GLY A 79 -11.94 2.43 4.23
N ILE A 80 -12.36 1.50 5.09
CA ILE A 80 -12.10 1.57 6.55
C ILE A 80 -10.60 1.57 6.86
N ARG A 81 -9.78 0.87 6.08
CA ARG A 81 -8.33 0.86 6.23
C ARG A 81 -7.74 2.24 5.94
N LEU A 82 -8.18 2.88 4.84
CA LEU A 82 -7.78 4.25 4.53
C LEU A 82 -8.22 5.22 5.62
N LYS A 83 -9.44 5.09 6.12
CA LYS A 83 -9.96 5.91 7.22
C LYS A 83 -9.06 5.82 8.44
N SER A 84 -8.68 4.62 8.87
CA SER A 84 -7.78 4.41 10.01
C SER A 84 -6.40 5.07 9.81
N ILE A 85 -5.87 5.06 8.59
CA ILE A 85 -4.62 5.76 8.26
C ILE A 85 -4.79 7.27 8.41
N LEU A 86 -5.87 7.85 7.87
CA LEU A 86 -6.12 9.29 7.94
C LEU A 86 -6.40 9.77 9.37
N GLU A 87 -7.01 8.96 10.21
CA GLU A 87 -7.21 9.24 11.63
C GLU A 87 -5.90 9.19 12.43
N TYR A 88 -4.97 8.31 12.05
CA TYR A 88 -3.68 8.15 12.70
C TYR A 88 -2.66 9.21 12.30
N VAL A 89 -2.66 9.66 11.04
CA VAL A 89 -1.66 10.62 10.52
C VAL A 89 -2.14 12.04 10.69
N HIS A 90 -1.46 12.82 11.52
CA HIS A 90 -1.74 14.24 11.71
C HIS A 90 -0.87 15.11 10.81
N ASN A 91 -1.22 16.40 10.69
CA ASN A 91 -0.43 17.42 9.98
C ASN A 91 -0.12 17.08 8.51
N ILE A 92 -1.08 16.48 7.81
CA ILE A 92 -0.96 16.17 6.37
C ILE A 92 -1.06 17.50 5.60
N GLU A 93 0.01 17.88 4.91
CA GLU A 93 0.04 19.04 4.01
C GLU A 93 -0.34 18.66 2.58
N LYS A 94 0.08 17.47 2.15
CA LYS A 94 -0.21 16.92 0.82
C LYS A 94 -0.66 15.47 0.95
N PHE A 95 -1.75 15.13 0.28
CA PHE A 95 -2.25 13.76 0.21
C PHE A 95 -2.17 13.23 -1.21
N ILE A 96 -1.57 12.06 -1.39
CA ILE A 96 -1.40 11.37 -2.68
C ILE A 96 -2.05 9.99 -2.58
N PRO A 97 -3.36 9.87 -2.84
CA PRO A 97 -4.01 8.57 -2.97
C PRO A 97 -3.63 7.92 -4.30
N VAL A 98 -3.19 6.67 -4.24
CA VAL A 98 -2.79 5.87 -5.41
C VAL A 98 -3.70 4.67 -5.53
N VAL A 99 -4.38 4.52 -6.66
CA VAL A 99 -5.24 3.38 -6.97
C VAL A 99 -4.56 2.43 -7.95
N ALA A 100 -4.73 1.13 -7.73
CA ALA A 100 -4.24 0.10 -8.63
C ALA A 100 -4.97 0.18 -9.99
N PHE A 101 -4.24 0.53 -11.07
CA PHE A 101 -4.78 0.59 -12.42
C PHE A 101 -3.65 0.48 -13.48
N PRO A 102 -3.75 -0.49 -14.43
CA PRO A 102 -4.72 -1.56 -14.48
C PRO A 102 -4.70 -2.42 -13.22
N SER A 103 -5.88 -2.81 -12.77
CA SER A 103 -6.05 -3.87 -11.78
C SER A 103 -6.33 -5.19 -12.51
N GLY A 104 -6.34 -6.30 -11.81
CA GLY A 104 -6.58 -7.61 -12.42
C GLY A 104 -7.87 -7.69 -13.24
N THR A 105 -8.92 -7.03 -12.79
CA THR A 105 -10.17 -6.82 -13.53
C THR A 105 -10.65 -5.38 -13.35
N PRO A 106 -11.42 -4.81 -14.31
CA PRO A 106 -11.99 -3.46 -14.16
C PRO A 106 -12.83 -3.29 -12.89
N GLN A 107 -13.49 -4.35 -12.45
CA GLN A 107 -14.31 -4.35 -11.25
C GLN A 107 -13.48 -4.03 -9.98
N TRP A 108 -12.24 -4.49 -9.89
CA TRP A 108 -11.39 -4.24 -8.73
C TRP A 108 -11.07 -2.76 -8.55
N TYR A 109 -10.80 -2.07 -9.67
CA TYR A 109 -10.65 -0.61 -9.64
C TYR A 109 -11.92 0.07 -9.10
N ASN A 110 -13.07 -0.32 -9.63
CA ASN A 110 -14.36 0.28 -9.23
C ASN A 110 -14.66 0.04 -7.76
N VAL A 111 -14.40 -1.17 -7.23
CA VAL A 111 -14.58 -1.49 -5.81
C VAL A 111 -13.67 -0.63 -4.92
N THR A 112 -12.39 -0.51 -5.28
CA THR A 112 -11.45 0.35 -4.55
C THR A 112 -11.94 1.79 -4.51
N MET A 113 -12.32 2.33 -5.67
CA MET A 113 -12.81 3.71 -5.76
C MET A 113 -14.08 3.91 -4.97
N TRP A 114 -15.07 3.03 -5.16
CA TRP A 114 -16.35 3.13 -4.48
C TRP A 114 -16.20 3.16 -2.96
N ASN A 115 -15.45 2.20 -2.42
CA ASN A 115 -15.26 2.08 -0.97
C ASN A 115 -14.38 3.19 -0.37
N SER A 116 -13.55 3.84 -1.19
CA SER A 116 -12.68 4.93 -0.73
C SER A 116 -13.31 6.31 -0.88
N MET A 117 -14.36 6.47 -1.70
CA MET A 117 -14.91 7.79 -2.05
C MET A 117 -15.43 8.56 -0.85
N ASP A 118 -16.18 7.93 0.04
CA ASP A 118 -16.74 8.61 1.23
C ASP A 118 -15.60 9.15 2.13
N VAL A 119 -14.53 8.37 2.27
CA VAL A 119 -13.36 8.76 3.06
C VAL A 119 -12.58 9.88 2.37
N LEU A 120 -12.44 9.81 1.05
CA LEU A 120 -11.74 10.82 0.26
C LEU A 120 -12.50 12.14 0.22
N GLN A 121 -13.83 12.11 0.06
CA GLN A 121 -14.69 13.31 0.01
C GLN A 121 -14.90 13.95 1.39
N GLY A 122 -14.82 13.17 2.46
CA GLY A 122 -14.96 13.66 3.83
C GLY A 122 -13.76 14.46 4.34
N GLY A 123 -12.64 14.46 3.64
CA GLY A 123 -11.43 15.20 3.99
C GLY A 123 -11.41 16.61 3.42
N ASN A 124 -10.88 17.58 4.19
CA ASN A 124 -10.70 18.98 3.74
C ASN A 124 -9.39 19.16 2.93
N GLN A 125 -8.85 18.12 2.34
CA GLN A 125 -7.55 18.17 1.67
C GLN A 125 -7.73 18.07 0.16
N ASP A 126 -7.03 18.94 -0.56
CA ASP A 126 -6.90 18.82 -2.01
C ASP A 126 -6.03 17.60 -2.34
N TYR A 127 -6.54 16.72 -3.17
CA TYR A 127 -5.80 15.55 -3.64
C TYR A 127 -6.08 15.27 -5.11
N ALA A 128 -5.09 14.70 -5.78
CA ALA A 128 -5.25 14.14 -7.13
C ALA A 128 -4.94 12.65 -7.10
N ILE A 129 -5.95 11.82 -7.38
CA ILE A 129 -5.79 10.38 -7.41
C ILE A 129 -4.78 10.00 -8.49
N ARG A 130 -3.75 9.26 -8.10
CA ARG A 130 -2.77 8.68 -9.03
C ARG A 130 -3.13 7.25 -9.36
N LYS A 131 -2.73 6.81 -10.53
CA LYS A 131 -2.92 5.42 -11.00
C LYS A 131 -1.56 4.74 -11.09
N CYS A 132 -1.50 3.49 -10.66
CA CYS A 132 -0.29 2.67 -10.70
C CYS A 132 -0.66 1.22 -11.00
N PHE A 133 0.10 0.56 -11.86
CA PHE A 133 -0.15 -0.84 -12.17
C PHE A 133 -0.03 -1.73 -10.93
N SER A 134 -1.01 -2.60 -10.73
CA SER A 134 -1.16 -3.41 -9.52
C SER A 134 -0.02 -4.39 -9.25
N GLU A 135 0.71 -4.79 -10.29
CA GLU A 135 1.72 -5.86 -10.24
C GLU A 135 3.15 -5.32 -10.43
N SER A 136 3.33 -4.03 -10.73
CA SER A 136 4.64 -3.47 -11.01
C SER A 136 5.25 -2.74 -9.81
N VAL A 137 6.30 -3.34 -9.25
CA VAL A 137 7.15 -2.69 -8.23
C VAL A 137 7.84 -1.46 -8.82
N PHE A 138 8.36 -1.55 -10.04
CA PHE A 138 9.12 -0.47 -10.67
C PHE A 138 8.26 0.75 -10.98
N GLU A 139 7.04 0.53 -11.49
CA GLU A 139 6.10 1.63 -11.75
C GLU A 139 5.72 2.35 -10.46
N ALA A 140 5.49 1.59 -9.38
CA ALA A 140 5.17 2.17 -8.09
C ALA A 140 6.35 2.98 -7.51
N VAL A 141 7.59 2.51 -7.64
CA VAL A 141 8.78 3.27 -7.24
C VAL A 141 8.90 4.55 -8.06
N ASN A 142 8.76 4.46 -9.38
CA ASN A 142 8.83 5.62 -10.29
C ASN A 142 7.72 6.64 -9.97
N LEU A 143 6.52 6.19 -9.65
CA LEU A 143 5.42 7.07 -9.23
C LEU A 143 5.78 7.82 -7.96
N LEU A 144 6.33 7.14 -6.96
CA LEU A 144 6.77 7.78 -5.72
C LEU A 144 7.86 8.81 -5.99
N GLN A 145 8.89 8.46 -6.76
CA GLN A 145 10.00 9.36 -7.12
C GLN A 145 9.54 10.58 -7.93
N SER A 146 8.50 10.43 -8.75
CA SER A 146 7.97 11.54 -9.58
C SER A 146 7.04 12.49 -8.82
N ASN A 147 6.50 12.10 -7.67
CA ASN A 147 5.50 12.90 -6.93
C ASN A 147 6.01 13.39 -5.56
N ILE A 148 7.18 12.93 -5.13
CA ILE A 148 7.76 13.21 -3.81
C ILE A 148 9.18 13.77 -4.02
N TYR A 149 9.46 14.93 -3.43
CA TYR A 149 10.77 15.55 -3.50
C TYR A 149 11.71 15.03 -2.38
N PRO A 150 13.04 15.09 -2.56
CA PRO A 150 14.00 14.58 -1.58
C PRO A 150 13.89 15.20 -0.18
N GLU A 151 13.44 16.46 -0.09
CA GLU A 151 13.22 17.20 1.16
C GLU A 151 11.92 16.88 1.86
N ASP A 152 10.94 16.28 1.17
CA ASP A 152 9.62 15.99 1.73
C ASP A 152 9.72 15.03 2.92
N LYS A 153 8.96 15.31 3.96
CA LYS A 153 8.71 14.35 5.05
C LYS A 153 7.52 13.48 4.66
N VAL A 154 7.76 12.21 4.44
CA VAL A 154 6.79 11.33 3.81
C VAL A 154 6.31 10.23 4.73
N VAL A 155 5.00 10.01 4.71
CA VAL A 155 4.34 8.85 5.29
C VAL A 155 3.81 7.98 4.15
N LEU A 156 4.27 6.75 4.07
CA LEU A 156 3.80 5.76 3.11
C LEU A 156 2.85 4.79 3.78
N ALA A 157 1.68 4.57 3.19
CA ALA A 157 0.67 3.63 3.67
C ALA A 157 0.28 2.64 2.55
N PRO A 158 0.97 1.51 2.40
CA PRO A 158 0.74 0.56 1.32
C PRO A 158 -0.42 -0.40 1.65
N LEU A 159 -1.67 0.06 1.54
CA LEU A 159 -2.87 -0.75 1.77
C LEU A 159 -3.30 -1.57 0.53
N GLY A 160 -2.65 -1.35 -0.61
CA GLY A 160 -2.95 -1.99 -1.88
C GLY A 160 -2.32 -3.38 -2.04
N THR A 161 -1.66 -3.62 -3.17
CA THR A 161 -1.06 -4.92 -3.49
C THR A 161 0.31 -5.12 -2.83
N ARG A 162 0.75 -6.38 -2.74
CA ARG A 162 2.07 -6.73 -2.20
C ARG A 162 3.26 -6.13 -3.00
N PRO A 163 3.22 -6.05 -4.35
CA PRO A 163 4.20 -5.27 -5.11
C PRO A 163 4.29 -3.80 -4.68
N HIS A 164 3.16 -3.16 -4.36
CA HIS A 164 3.16 -1.78 -3.84
C HIS A 164 3.86 -1.67 -2.47
N SER A 165 3.71 -2.67 -1.60
CA SER A 165 4.41 -2.70 -0.31
C SER A 165 5.91 -2.83 -0.46
N MET A 166 6.36 -3.69 -1.39
CA MET A 166 7.77 -3.82 -1.73
C MET A 166 8.32 -2.49 -2.29
N ALA A 167 7.58 -1.85 -3.19
CA ALA A 167 7.95 -0.56 -3.77
C ALA A 167 8.09 0.55 -2.71
N CYS A 168 7.17 0.62 -1.75
CA CYS A 168 7.26 1.54 -0.61
C CYS A 168 8.53 1.29 0.21
N ALA A 169 8.90 0.03 0.44
CA ALA A 169 10.10 -0.31 1.18
C ALA A 169 11.38 0.10 0.41
N ILE A 170 11.44 -0.17 -0.91
CA ILE A 170 12.56 0.24 -1.77
C ILE A 170 12.69 1.77 -1.73
N PHE A 171 11.60 2.49 -1.97
CA PHE A 171 11.60 3.94 -1.96
C PHE A 171 12.06 4.50 -0.60
N ALA A 172 11.55 3.95 0.51
CA ALA A 172 11.92 4.43 1.84
C ALA A 172 13.38 4.16 2.21
N CYS A 173 14.01 3.12 1.65
CA CYS A 173 15.45 2.90 1.78
C CYS A 173 16.27 3.96 1.02
N GLN A 174 15.75 4.48 -0.09
CA GLN A 174 16.39 5.51 -0.90
C GLN A 174 16.08 6.94 -0.43
N HIS A 175 14.96 7.13 0.31
CA HIS A 175 14.47 8.41 0.77
C HIS A 175 14.49 8.51 2.29
N PRO A 176 15.55 9.07 2.90
CA PRO A 176 15.76 9.03 4.36
C PRO A 176 14.67 9.70 5.20
N ASN A 177 13.87 10.57 4.58
CA ASN A 177 12.79 11.30 5.23
C ASN A 177 11.46 10.55 5.21
N SER A 178 11.44 9.31 4.73
CA SER A 178 10.23 8.48 4.67
C SER A 178 10.05 7.63 5.91
N ARG A 179 8.80 7.46 6.34
CA ARG A 179 8.35 6.42 7.27
C ARG A 179 7.26 5.58 6.61
N ILE A 180 7.16 4.32 6.99
CA ILE A 180 6.08 3.45 6.53
C ILE A 180 5.21 3.08 7.72
N ILE A 181 3.89 3.21 7.55
CA ILE A 181 2.88 2.79 8.51
C ILE A 181 1.97 1.73 7.88
N TYR A 182 1.42 0.87 8.72
CA TYR A 182 0.49 -0.17 8.28
C TYR A 182 -0.58 -0.39 9.34
N ASP A 183 -1.77 -0.81 8.92
CA ASP A 183 -2.95 -0.93 9.77
C ASP A 183 -3.09 -2.28 10.49
N TYR A 184 -2.14 -3.18 10.32
CA TYR A 184 -2.07 -4.49 10.96
C TYR A 184 -3.43 -5.21 11.01
N ALA A 185 -4.15 -5.19 9.90
CA ALA A 185 -5.45 -5.81 9.78
C ALA A 185 -5.35 -7.35 9.92
N ILE A 186 -6.35 -7.95 10.57
CA ILE A 186 -6.51 -9.41 10.57
C ILE A 186 -7.07 -9.81 9.21
N GLU A 187 -6.28 -10.56 8.46
CA GLU A 187 -6.66 -11.03 7.14
C GLU A 187 -7.71 -12.14 7.22
N SER A 188 -8.75 -12.06 6.41
CA SER A 188 -9.78 -13.10 6.29
C SER A 188 -9.20 -14.39 5.74
N GLN A 189 -9.63 -15.53 6.25
CA GLN A 189 -9.30 -16.83 5.68
C GLN A 189 -9.92 -16.98 4.29
N HIS A 190 -9.20 -17.66 3.37
CA HIS A 190 -9.68 -17.95 2.00
C HIS A 190 -10.07 -16.70 1.19
N ARG A 191 -9.40 -15.56 1.42
CA ARG A 191 -9.68 -14.28 0.77
C ARG A 191 -9.42 -14.25 -0.73
N ALA A 192 -8.69 -15.21 -1.26
CA ALA A 192 -8.32 -15.25 -2.69
C ALA A 192 -8.42 -16.69 -3.22
N LYS A 193 -8.77 -16.82 -4.51
CA LYS A 193 -8.97 -18.10 -5.17
C LYS A 193 -8.38 -18.08 -6.59
N GLY A 194 -7.78 -19.21 -6.98
CA GLY A 194 -7.23 -19.41 -8.32
C GLY A 194 -5.94 -18.62 -8.58
N ILE A 195 -5.33 -18.88 -9.72
CA ILE A 195 -4.12 -18.19 -10.22
C ILE A 195 -4.47 -17.60 -11.57
N ALA A 196 -4.30 -16.28 -11.70
CA ALA A 196 -4.53 -15.57 -12.98
C ALA A 196 -3.24 -15.24 -13.70
N ASN A 197 -2.20 -14.81 -12.99
CA ASN A 197 -0.93 -14.39 -13.55
C ASN A 197 0.22 -14.59 -12.56
N ILE A 198 1.43 -14.80 -13.10
CA ILE A 198 2.68 -14.87 -12.33
C ILE A 198 3.62 -13.83 -12.91
N THR A 199 4.06 -12.89 -12.11
CA THR A 199 5.01 -11.82 -12.43
C THR A 199 6.24 -11.89 -11.54
#